data_52e889a1042f0f35019b76a17563bb72
#
_entry.id   52e889a1042f0f35019b76a17563bb72
#
_cell.length_a   1.000
_cell.length_b   1.000
_cell.length_c   1.000
_cell.angle_alpha   90.00
_cell.angle_beta   90.00
_cell.angle_gamma   90.00
#
_symmetry.space_group_name_H-M   'P 1'
#
loop_
_entity.id
_entity.type
_entity.pdbx_description
1 polymer ?
#
loop_
_entity_poly.entity_id
_entity_poly.type
_entity_poly.pdbx_seq_one_letter_code
_entity_poly.pdbx_strand_id
1 'polypeptide(L)'
;MHNNLVACLARLACQTNFQVRSNLEDMVRAKSKSPSREGVSMDILDLPFVGIPSFCKFPVVNLSCLKETQPDAAILGIPFDLGTQVRPGARYGPRGIRDLSTHYSGACNFDYDLGADFVPSDVKFVDCGDVDIIHYDADECLKRARDAVGMILASGAMPVVLGGDHSVTIPVLEAYEGHEPFSVIQIDTHLDFVDSIAGVAKGQGSPMRRASEMAHVKSITHIGIHGAGSSRKEDFDETLALGNVIISRKEWLRTGLEGVLAKIVPSNRYFVTIDIDVMEGALAPGAGSPEPGGATYREVSDLLAGIAGLGEIVGFDLVEVSPPYDVAGITCLTASRLILGFLGAIFRKRHKRA
;
A
#
# COMPACT_ATOMS: atom_id res chain seq x y z
N MET A 1 23.26 -20.13 23.32
CA MET A 1 24.36 -19.36 22.71
C MET A 1 24.00 -18.79 21.32
N HIS A 2 23.14 -19.45 20.55
CA HIS A 2 22.78 -19.00 19.19
C HIS A 2 21.96 -17.68 19.16
N ASN A 3 21.03 -17.49 20.10
CA ASN A 3 20.17 -16.30 20.15
C ASN A 3 20.89 -14.98 20.49
N ASN A 4 22.02 -15.05 21.19
CA ASN A 4 22.80 -13.85 21.50
C ASN A 4 23.67 -13.36 20.34
N LEU A 5 24.04 -14.26 19.43
CA LEU A 5 24.86 -13.90 18.26
C LEU A 5 24.02 -13.15 17.21
N VAL A 6 22.77 -13.59 17.00
CA VAL A 6 21.83 -12.96 16.05
C VAL A 6 21.43 -11.56 16.54
N ALA A 7 21.19 -11.39 17.85
CA ALA A 7 20.90 -10.08 18.43
C ALA A 7 22.12 -9.13 18.37
N CYS A 8 23.34 -9.67 18.51
CA CYS A 8 24.56 -8.87 18.39
C CYS A 8 24.86 -8.45 16.94
N LEU A 9 24.63 -9.33 15.97
CA LEU A 9 24.79 -9.03 14.55
C LEU A 9 23.73 -8.03 14.05
N ALA A 10 22.48 -8.13 14.53
CA ALA A 10 21.44 -7.16 14.23
C ALA A 10 21.77 -5.76 14.79
N ARG A 11 22.33 -5.67 15.98
CA ARG A 11 22.79 -4.40 16.57
C ARG A 11 23.96 -3.79 15.80
N LEU A 12 24.91 -4.63 15.35
CA LEU A 12 26.06 -4.17 14.55
C LEU A 12 25.60 -3.65 13.16
N ALA A 13 24.65 -4.32 12.51
CA ALA A 13 24.12 -3.87 11.23
C ALA A 13 23.34 -2.54 11.36
N CYS A 14 22.62 -2.34 12.46
CA CYS A 14 21.91 -1.09 12.74
C CYS A 14 22.89 0.05 13.12
N GLN A 15 23.90 -0.26 13.91
CA GLN A 15 24.94 0.72 14.32
C GLN A 15 25.83 1.17 13.16
N THR A 16 26.21 0.28 12.25
CA THR A 16 27.01 0.65 11.07
C THR A 16 26.24 1.56 10.12
N ASN A 17 24.95 1.34 9.93
CA ASN A 17 24.12 2.25 9.14
C ASN A 17 23.89 3.60 9.84
N PHE A 18 23.80 3.63 11.16
CA PHE A 18 23.64 4.86 11.93
C PHE A 18 24.92 5.71 11.92
N GLN A 19 26.09 5.08 12.07
CA GLN A 19 27.38 5.77 12.02
C GLN A 19 27.67 6.34 10.62
N VAL A 20 27.32 5.63 9.57
CA VAL A 20 27.41 6.12 8.19
C VAL A 20 26.44 7.30 7.97
N ARG A 21 25.25 7.30 8.60
CA ARG A 21 24.31 8.42 8.53
C ARG A 21 24.75 9.66 9.29
N SER A 22 25.26 9.52 10.53
CA SER A 22 25.75 10.70 11.27
C SER A 22 26.88 11.38 10.52
N ASN A 23 27.76 10.62 9.88
CA ASN A 23 28.80 11.16 9.03
C ASN A 23 28.25 11.82 7.74
N LEU A 24 27.15 11.30 7.18
CA LEU A 24 26.47 11.93 6.04
C LEU A 24 25.71 13.21 6.43
N GLU A 25 25.04 13.25 7.57
CA GLU A 25 24.34 14.43 8.07
C GLU A 25 25.33 15.57 8.43
N ASP A 26 26.48 15.23 9.01
CA ASP A 26 27.57 16.18 9.24
C ASP A 26 28.20 16.69 7.94
N MET A 27 28.34 15.84 6.93
CA MET A 27 28.76 16.23 5.58
C MET A 27 27.74 17.12 4.87
N VAL A 28 26.44 16.90 5.03
CA VAL A 28 25.38 17.74 4.44
C VAL A 28 25.28 19.08 5.15
N ARG A 29 25.43 19.15 6.46
CA ARG A 29 25.49 20.42 7.22
C ARG A 29 26.74 21.25 6.90
N ALA A 30 27.87 20.63 6.59
CA ALA A 30 29.09 21.32 6.18
C ALA A 30 28.96 21.99 4.79
N LYS A 31 28.02 21.56 3.95
CA LYS A 31 27.83 22.07 2.57
C LYS A 31 26.97 23.32 2.44
N SER A 32 26.45 23.91 3.53
CA SER A 32 25.69 25.16 3.48
C SER A 32 26.53 26.44 3.37
N LYS A 33 27.84 26.35 3.23
CA LYS A 33 28.74 27.49 2.94
C LYS A 33 29.33 27.29 1.54
N SER A 34 29.11 28.22 0.63
CA SER A 34 29.56 28.23 -0.76
C SER A 34 31.03 27.83 -0.92
N PRO A 35 31.40 26.89 -1.81
CA PRO A 35 32.77 26.43 -1.98
C PRO A 35 33.53 27.21 -3.04
N SER A 36 34.80 27.49 -2.75
CA SER A 36 35.83 27.70 -3.74
C SER A 36 36.11 26.40 -4.48
N ARG A 37 36.26 26.46 -5.79
CA ARG A 37 36.50 25.34 -6.70
C ARG A 37 37.87 24.70 -6.41
N GLU A 38 37.89 23.57 -5.68
CA GLU A 38 38.99 22.59 -5.75
C GLU A 38 38.48 21.28 -5.13
N GLY A 39 38.39 20.22 -5.98
CA GLY A 39 38.00 18.87 -5.58
C GLY A 39 36.61 18.47 -6.03
N VAL A 40 36.51 17.70 -7.11
CA VAL A 40 35.23 17.10 -7.58
C VAL A 40 34.83 16.05 -6.57
N SER A 41 34.03 16.46 -5.58
CA SER A 41 33.16 15.53 -4.87
C SER A 41 32.11 15.08 -5.89
N MET A 42 32.16 13.81 -6.29
CA MET A 42 31.01 13.22 -6.99
C MET A 42 29.84 13.22 -6.01
N ASP A 43 29.00 14.24 -6.08
CA ASP A 43 27.68 14.17 -5.45
C ASP A 43 26.96 13.00 -6.12
N ILE A 44 26.67 11.96 -5.35
CA ILE A 44 25.84 10.85 -5.84
C ILE A 44 24.49 11.47 -6.14
N LEU A 45 24.20 11.67 -7.43
CA LEU A 45 22.89 12.10 -7.88
C LEU A 45 21.93 10.94 -7.64
N ASP A 46 20.86 11.17 -6.87
CA ASP A 46 19.83 10.18 -6.63
C ASP A 46 18.86 10.14 -7.83
N LEU A 47 19.41 9.71 -8.99
CA LEU A 47 18.66 9.61 -10.22
C LEU A 47 17.77 8.35 -10.23
N PRO A 48 16.62 8.38 -10.89
CA PRO A 48 15.69 7.25 -10.96
C PRO A 48 16.33 5.93 -11.37
N PHE A 49 17.28 5.97 -12.30
CA PHE A 49 17.94 4.79 -12.89
C PHE A 49 19.22 4.36 -12.18
N VAL A 50 19.58 4.97 -11.04
CA VAL A 50 20.82 4.70 -10.30
C VAL A 50 20.51 4.03 -8.96
N GLY A 51 21.28 2.99 -8.61
CA GLY A 51 21.24 2.34 -7.29
C GLY A 51 20.06 1.38 -7.11
N ILE A 52 19.75 1.08 -5.85
CA ILE A 52 18.67 0.14 -5.49
C ILE A 52 17.30 0.85 -5.55
N PRO A 53 16.33 0.30 -6.28
CA PRO A 53 14.98 0.88 -6.34
C PRO A 53 14.20 0.53 -5.07
N SER A 54 14.23 1.40 -4.06
CA SER A 54 13.22 1.44 -3.01
C SER A 54 12.04 2.29 -3.47
N PHE A 55 10.89 2.21 -2.81
CA PHE A 55 9.73 3.01 -3.17
C PHE A 55 10.06 4.51 -3.07
N CYS A 56 9.93 5.25 -4.18
CA CYS A 56 10.31 6.66 -4.31
C CYS A 56 11.72 7.00 -3.78
N LYS A 57 12.63 6.02 -3.76
CA LYS A 57 13.96 6.16 -3.14
C LYS A 57 13.93 6.45 -1.63
N PHE A 58 12.83 6.14 -0.94
CA PHE A 58 12.82 6.24 0.51
C PHE A 58 13.89 5.35 1.16
N PRO A 59 14.41 5.74 2.33
CA PRO A 59 15.43 4.96 3.03
C PRO A 59 14.97 3.52 3.26
N VAL A 60 15.86 2.56 2.94
CA VAL A 60 15.62 1.14 3.23
C VAL A 60 15.94 0.86 4.70
N VAL A 61 14.99 0.29 5.43
CA VAL A 61 15.11 -0.01 6.86
C VAL A 61 14.61 -1.42 7.14
N ASN A 62 15.41 -2.21 7.83
CA ASN A 62 14.97 -3.54 8.27
C ASN A 62 13.82 -3.43 9.28
N LEU A 63 12.83 -4.32 9.21
CA LEU A 63 11.70 -4.38 10.14
C LEU A 63 12.14 -4.36 11.62
N SER A 64 13.24 -5.05 11.95
CA SER A 64 13.79 -5.08 13.31
C SER A 64 14.29 -3.73 13.83
N CYS A 65 14.55 -2.76 12.93
CA CYS A 65 15.06 -1.43 13.28
C CYS A 65 13.96 -0.34 13.32
N LEU A 66 12.70 -0.70 13.06
CA LEU A 66 11.60 0.28 13.01
C LEU A 66 11.38 1.03 14.32
N LYS A 67 11.50 0.34 15.47
CA LYS A 67 11.34 0.98 16.79
C LYS A 67 12.39 2.05 17.07
N GLU A 68 13.60 1.89 16.53
CA GLU A 68 14.67 2.87 16.66
C GLU A 68 14.53 3.99 15.64
N THR A 69 14.05 3.64 14.45
CA THR A 69 13.88 4.57 13.32
C THR A 69 12.68 5.49 13.50
N GLN A 70 11.59 5.00 14.13
CA GLN A 70 10.33 5.71 14.35
C GLN A 70 9.79 6.42 13.09
N PRO A 71 9.53 5.71 12.00
CA PRO A 71 8.93 6.32 10.81
C PRO A 71 7.45 6.60 11.02
N ASP A 72 6.91 7.55 10.25
CA ASP A 72 5.46 7.82 10.21
C ASP A 72 4.70 6.76 9.41
N ALA A 73 5.32 6.23 8.35
CA ALA A 73 4.80 5.09 7.60
C ALA A 73 5.95 4.19 7.10
N ALA A 74 5.64 2.90 6.97
CA ALA A 74 6.57 1.88 6.50
C ALA A 74 5.96 1.11 5.32
N ILE A 75 6.65 1.14 4.19
CA ILE A 75 6.31 0.41 2.97
C ILE A 75 6.81 -1.03 3.09
N LEU A 76 5.95 -2.01 2.81
CA LEU A 76 6.27 -3.43 2.85
C LEU A 76 5.73 -4.11 1.60
N GLY A 77 6.53 -4.88 0.90
CA GLY A 77 6.06 -5.72 -0.21
C GLY A 77 5.64 -7.12 0.26
N ILE A 78 4.56 -7.65 -0.30
CA ILE A 78 4.13 -9.04 -0.11
C ILE A 78 4.05 -9.71 -1.50
N PRO A 79 5.16 -10.26 -2.02
CA PRO A 79 5.26 -10.81 -3.37
C PRO A 79 4.61 -12.21 -3.47
N PHE A 80 3.29 -12.27 -3.34
CA PHE A 80 2.49 -13.50 -3.28
C PHE A 80 1.37 -13.47 -4.33
N ASP A 81 1.13 -14.60 -5.04
CA ASP A 81 0.03 -14.74 -6.00
C ASP A 81 -0.45 -16.20 -6.14
N LEU A 82 -0.35 -16.98 -5.05
CA LEU A 82 -0.88 -18.34 -5.03
C LEU A 82 -2.41 -18.39 -4.90
N GLY A 83 -3.06 -17.27 -4.58
CA GLY A 83 -4.52 -17.12 -4.57
C GLY A 83 -5.12 -16.79 -5.94
N THR A 84 -4.29 -16.47 -6.93
CA THR A 84 -4.71 -16.01 -8.27
C THR A 84 -5.37 -17.12 -9.08
N GLN A 85 -6.51 -16.83 -9.72
CA GLN A 85 -7.28 -17.77 -10.52
C GLN A 85 -7.11 -17.60 -12.03
N VAL A 86 -6.82 -16.40 -12.52
CA VAL A 86 -6.86 -16.08 -13.96
C VAL A 86 -5.45 -15.81 -14.51
N ARG A 87 -4.81 -14.72 -14.10
CA ARG A 87 -3.50 -14.29 -14.62
C ARG A 87 -2.49 -14.19 -13.50
N PRO A 88 -1.64 -15.20 -13.25
CA PRO A 88 -0.58 -15.12 -12.26
C PRO A 88 0.45 -14.07 -12.66
N GLY A 89 1.06 -13.40 -11.69
CA GLY A 89 2.08 -12.38 -11.94
C GLY A 89 2.08 -11.24 -10.91
N ALA A 90 1.07 -11.18 -10.06
CA ALA A 90 0.98 -10.17 -9.01
C ALA A 90 2.13 -10.26 -7.98
N ARG A 91 2.78 -11.42 -7.84
CA ARG A 91 4.01 -11.56 -7.04
C ARG A 91 5.15 -10.62 -7.48
N TYR A 92 5.14 -10.14 -8.71
CA TYR A 92 6.10 -9.17 -9.22
C TYR A 92 5.65 -7.72 -9.00
N GLY A 93 4.42 -7.50 -8.52
CA GLY A 93 3.84 -6.19 -8.26
C GLY A 93 4.70 -5.31 -7.36
N PRO A 94 5.10 -5.76 -6.14
CA PRO A 94 5.92 -4.97 -5.24
C PRO A 94 7.21 -4.44 -5.89
N ARG A 95 7.90 -5.31 -6.65
CA ARG A 95 9.11 -4.94 -7.37
C ARG A 95 8.84 -3.94 -8.51
N GLY A 96 7.82 -4.20 -9.34
CA GLY A 96 7.46 -3.33 -10.46
C GLY A 96 7.03 -1.95 -9.99
N ILE A 97 6.24 -1.87 -8.92
CA ILE A 97 5.82 -0.61 -8.31
C ILE A 97 7.03 0.18 -7.80
N ARG A 98 7.97 -0.46 -7.08
CA ARG A 98 9.19 0.21 -6.60
C ARG A 98 10.03 0.74 -7.75
N ASP A 99 10.25 -0.06 -8.78
CA ASP A 99 11.07 0.32 -9.94
C ASP A 99 10.49 1.58 -10.60
N LEU A 100 9.21 1.60 -10.92
CA LEU A 100 8.55 2.75 -11.53
C LEU A 100 8.35 3.93 -10.56
N SER A 101 8.27 3.68 -9.25
CA SER A 101 8.16 4.75 -8.23
C SER A 101 9.41 5.62 -8.16
N THR A 102 10.56 5.12 -8.61
CA THR A 102 11.81 5.90 -8.67
C THR A 102 11.69 7.15 -9.55
N HIS A 103 10.72 7.16 -10.48
CA HIS A 103 10.35 8.35 -11.25
C HIS A 103 9.97 9.54 -10.35
N TYR A 104 9.49 9.25 -9.16
CA TYR A 104 9.09 10.23 -8.15
C TYR A 104 10.13 10.39 -7.04
N SER A 105 11.38 9.99 -7.26
CA SER A 105 12.47 10.28 -6.32
C SER A 105 12.55 11.80 -6.09
N GLY A 106 12.68 12.21 -4.83
CA GLY A 106 12.53 13.64 -4.48
C GLY A 106 11.05 14.10 -4.37
N ALA A 107 10.16 13.21 -3.93
CA ALA A 107 8.71 13.40 -3.81
C ALA A 107 8.24 14.62 -2.99
N CYS A 108 9.15 15.36 -2.37
CA CYS A 108 8.89 16.67 -1.73
C CYS A 108 8.75 17.81 -2.75
N ASN A 109 8.55 17.51 -4.03
CA ASN A 109 8.37 18.52 -5.06
C ASN A 109 6.98 19.18 -4.97
N PHE A 110 6.95 20.47 -5.30
CA PHE A 110 5.73 21.25 -5.30
C PHE A 110 4.72 20.77 -6.33
N ASP A 111 3.48 20.56 -5.88
CA ASP A 111 2.34 20.28 -6.74
C ASP A 111 1.51 21.56 -6.94
N TYR A 112 1.32 21.96 -8.20
CA TYR A 112 0.66 23.21 -8.55
C TYR A 112 -0.82 23.22 -8.15
N ASP A 113 -1.55 22.11 -8.34
CA ASP A 113 -2.97 22.03 -8.01
C ASP A 113 -3.21 22.02 -6.50
N LEU A 114 -2.26 21.44 -5.75
CA LEU A 114 -2.29 21.45 -4.29
C LEU A 114 -1.83 22.76 -3.68
N GLY A 115 -1.03 23.57 -4.40
CA GLY A 115 -0.37 24.75 -3.87
C GLY A 115 0.61 24.46 -2.72
N ALA A 116 1.15 23.24 -2.66
CA ALA A 116 2.01 22.73 -1.59
C ALA A 116 2.91 21.60 -2.11
N ASP A 117 3.87 21.17 -1.29
CA ASP A 117 4.64 19.97 -1.58
C ASP A 117 3.72 18.75 -1.66
N PHE A 118 3.99 17.88 -2.63
CA PHE A 118 3.19 16.68 -2.86
C PHE A 118 3.18 15.76 -1.64
N VAL A 119 4.33 15.60 -1.01
CA VAL A 119 4.50 14.97 0.30
C VAL A 119 5.09 15.99 1.26
N PRO A 120 4.57 16.17 2.49
CA PRO A 120 5.17 17.05 3.47
C PRO A 120 6.62 16.64 3.76
N SER A 121 7.53 17.62 3.84
CA SER A 121 8.99 17.36 3.97
C SER A 121 9.41 16.89 5.36
N ASP A 122 8.57 17.05 6.35
CA ASP A 122 8.79 16.68 7.75
C ASP A 122 8.28 15.28 8.13
N VAL A 123 7.62 14.56 7.19
CA VAL A 123 7.22 13.17 7.37
C VAL A 123 8.34 12.20 7.00
N LYS A 124 8.43 11.11 7.75
CA LYS A 124 9.47 10.11 7.60
C LYS A 124 8.89 8.80 7.08
N PHE A 125 9.11 8.54 5.80
CA PHE A 125 8.74 7.28 5.17
C PHE A 125 9.97 6.38 5.01
N VAL A 126 9.76 5.07 5.15
CA VAL A 126 10.82 4.05 4.96
C VAL A 126 10.28 2.90 4.12
N ASP A 127 11.18 2.23 3.41
CA ASP A 127 10.88 0.98 2.70
C ASP A 127 11.51 -0.19 3.44
N CYS A 128 10.69 -1.17 3.84
CA CYS A 128 11.13 -2.34 4.60
C CYS A 128 11.50 -3.54 3.73
N GLY A 129 11.47 -3.38 2.40
CA GLY A 129 11.67 -4.49 1.47
C GLY A 129 10.45 -5.41 1.39
N ASP A 130 10.69 -6.67 1.15
CA ASP A 130 9.65 -7.67 0.93
C ASP A 130 9.63 -8.72 2.04
N VAL A 131 8.44 -9.30 2.24
CA VAL A 131 8.26 -10.52 3.05
C VAL A 131 8.90 -11.71 2.32
N ASP A 132 9.65 -12.52 3.05
CA ASP A 132 10.21 -13.78 2.52
C ASP A 132 9.09 -14.78 2.21
N ILE A 133 9.00 -15.18 0.95
CA ILE A 133 8.01 -16.13 0.45
C ILE A 133 8.60 -17.54 0.39
N ILE A 134 7.86 -18.51 0.92
CA ILE A 134 8.17 -19.94 0.81
C ILE A 134 7.37 -20.55 -0.33
N HIS A 135 8.05 -21.17 -1.28
CA HIS A 135 7.41 -21.88 -2.38
C HIS A 135 6.54 -23.02 -1.85
N TYR A 136 5.34 -23.15 -2.39
CA TYR A 136 4.37 -24.21 -2.08
C TYR A 136 3.80 -24.22 -0.65
N ASP A 137 4.03 -23.17 0.15
CA ASP A 137 3.47 -23.04 1.49
C ASP A 137 2.75 -21.70 1.64
N ALA A 138 1.50 -21.66 1.21
CA ALA A 138 0.68 -20.46 1.24
C ALA A 138 0.40 -20.00 2.68
N ASP A 139 0.13 -20.92 3.59
CA ASP A 139 -0.19 -20.60 4.99
C ASP A 139 1.00 -19.98 5.71
N GLU A 140 2.21 -20.52 5.50
CA GLU A 140 3.42 -19.91 6.07
C GLU A 140 3.71 -18.54 5.45
N CYS A 141 3.46 -18.33 4.14
CA CYS A 141 3.60 -17.02 3.50
C CYS A 141 2.66 -15.99 4.10
N LEU A 142 1.36 -16.33 4.24
CA LEU A 142 0.36 -15.44 4.84
C LEU A 142 0.68 -15.15 6.32
N LYS A 143 1.14 -16.16 7.06
CA LYS A 143 1.59 -15.98 8.45
C LYS A 143 2.76 -14.99 8.54
N ARG A 144 3.78 -15.10 7.67
CA ARG A 144 4.92 -14.19 7.64
C ARG A 144 4.50 -12.76 7.28
N ALA A 145 3.56 -12.62 6.35
CA ALA A 145 2.99 -11.32 6.00
C ALA A 145 2.31 -10.66 7.22
N ARG A 146 1.46 -11.42 7.96
CA ARG A 146 0.84 -10.94 9.19
C ARG A 146 1.89 -10.53 10.23
N ASP A 147 2.89 -11.37 10.48
CA ASP A 147 3.91 -11.13 11.49
C ASP A 147 4.74 -9.87 11.12
N ALA A 148 5.07 -9.67 9.82
CA ALA A 148 5.79 -8.48 9.35
C ALA A 148 4.97 -7.19 9.51
N VAL A 149 3.68 -7.20 9.17
CA VAL A 149 2.77 -6.06 9.41
C VAL A 149 2.64 -5.79 10.91
N GLY A 150 2.55 -6.83 11.74
CA GLY A 150 2.54 -6.71 13.19
C GLY A 150 3.79 -6.00 13.74
N MET A 151 4.96 -6.22 13.14
CA MET A 151 6.19 -5.48 13.50
C MET A 151 6.11 -3.99 13.16
N ILE A 152 5.49 -3.64 12.02
CA ILE A 152 5.26 -2.25 11.65
C ILE A 152 4.32 -1.59 12.66
N LEU A 153 3.18 -2.21 12.95
CA LEU A 153 2.20 -1.71 13.92
C LEU A 153 2.82 -1.53 15.31
N ALA A 154 3.64 -2.49 15.76
CA ALA A 154 4.33 -2.42 17.04
C ALA A 154 5.39 -1.31 17.13
N SER A 155 5.81 -0.73 16.02
CA SER A 155 6.70 0.43 15.97
C SER A 155 5.95 1.77 16.03
N GLY A 156 4.62 1.74 15.90
CA GLY A 156 3.77 2.94 15.78
C GLY A 156 3.68 3.51 14.36
N ALA A 157 4.34 2.90 13.39
CA ALA A 157 4.26 3.33 11.99
C ALA A 157 2.97 2.86 11.33
N MET A 158 2.47 3.64 10.37
CA MET A 158 1.36 3.23 9.51
C MET A 158 1.86 2.24 8.45
N PRO A 159 1.31 1.02 8.34
CA PRO A 159 1.68 0.09 7.28
C PRO A 159 1.11 0.54 5.92
N VAL A 160 1.96 0.47 4.90
CA VAL A 160 1.65 0.65 3.49
C VAL A 160 2.12 -0.58 2.75
N VAL A 161 1.18 -1.39 2.26
CA VAL A 161 1.52 -2.67 1.66
C VAL A 161 1.45 -2.60 0.14
N LEU A 162 2.55 -2.97 -0.49
CA LEU A 162 2.61 -3.26 -1.92
C LEU A 162 2.25 -4.74 -2.10
N GLY A 163 1.04 -4.99 -2.55
CA GLY A 163 0.51 -6.35 -2.59
C GLY A 163 1.01 -7.18 -3.77
N GLY A 164 0.82 -8.47 -3.59
CA GLY A 164 0.63 -9.48 -4.58
C GLY A 164 -0.82 -9.53 -5.03
N ASP A 165 -1.43 -10.73 -5.06
CA ASP A 165 -2.85 -10.88 -5.29
C ASP A 165 -3.68 -10.39 -4.07
N HIS A 166 -4.99 -10.19 -4.24
CA HIS A 166 -5.84 -9.58 -3.19
C HIS A 166 -5.92 -10.42 -1.90
N SER A 167 -5.54 -11.70 -1.93
CA SER A 167 -5.53 -12.55 -0.72
C SER A 167 -4.56 -12.05 0.35
N VAL A 168 -3.54 -11.25 -0.01
CA VAL A 168 -2.57 -10.69 0.95
C VAL A 168 -3.20 -9.70 1.92
N THR A 169 -4.35 -9.11 1.58
CA THR A 169 -5.11 -8.23 2.48
C THR A 169 -5.61 -8.99 3.72
N ILE A 170 -5.85 -10.31 3.62
CA ILE A 170 -6.28 -11.14 4.75
C ILE A 170 -5.28 -11.06 5.91
N PRO A 171 -4.00 -11.49 5.75
CA PRO A 171 -3.02 -11.41 6.83
C PRO A 171 -2.69 -9.98 7.25
N VAL A 172 -2.80 -9.00 6.34
CA VAL A 172 -2.62 -7.58 6.69
C VAL A 172 -3.67 -7.16 7.70
N LEU A 173 -4.95 -7.48 7.47
CA LEU A 173 -6.03 -7.18 8.41
C LEU A 173 -5.96 -8.03 9.68
N GLU A 174 -5.58 -9.32 9.57
CA GLU A 174 -5.35 -10.18 10.75
C GLU A 174 -4.30 -9.59 11.72
N ALA A 175 -3.29 -8.87 11.22
CA ALA A 175 -2.26 -8.24 12.05
C ALA A 175 -2.80 -7.15 13.02
N TYR A 176 -3.99 -6.62 12.76
CA TYR A 176 -4.65 -5.63 13.63
C TYR A 176 -5.47 -6.27 14.77
N GLU A 177 -5.42 -7.59 14.92
CA GLU A 177 -6.07 -8.24 16.08
C GLU A 177 -5.56 -7.64 17.41
N GLY A 178 -6.50 -7.25 18.28
CA GLY A 178 -6.18 -6.58 19.54
C GLY A 178 -5.93 -5.07 19.45
N HIS A 179 -5.94 -4.49 18.25
CA HIS A 179 -5.94 -3.04 18.07
C HIS A 179 -7.36 -2.46 18.12
N GLU A 180 -7.45 -1.13 18.19
CA GLU A 180 -8.75 -0.45 18.13
C GLU A 180 -9.46 -0.73 16.80
N PRO A 181 -10.77 -1.01 16.85
CA PRO A 181 -11.54 -1.35 15.67
C PRO A 181 -11.61 -0.21 14.63
N PHE A 182 -11.74 -0.60 13.36
CA PHE A 182 -11.85 0.30 12.20
C PHE A 182 -12.85 -0.23 11.18
N SER A 183 -13.20 0.58 10.18
CA SER A 183 -13.96 0.16 9.01
C SER A 183 -13.04 -0.01 7.81
N VAL A 184 -13.37 -0.95 6.92
CA VAL A 184 -12.63 -1.18 5.68
C VAL A 184 -13.30 -0.44 4.54
N ILE A 185 -12.52 0.21 3.70
CA ILE A 185 -12.94 0.74 2.41
C ILE A 185 -12.22 -0.06 1.34
N GLN A 186 -12.95 -0.83 0.56
CA GLN A 186 -12.45 -1.54 -0.61
C GLN A 186 -12.75 -0.71 -1.86
N ILE A 187 -11.73 -0.48 -2.69
CA ILE A 187 -11.83 0.17 -4.00
C ILE A 187 -11.43 -0.86 -5.02
N ASP A 188 -12.41 -1.41 -5.75
CA ASP A 188 -12.26 -2.66 -6.49
C ASP A 188 -13.35 -2.80 -7.55
N THR A 189 -13.06 -3.57 -8.57
CA THR A 189 -14.06 -4.01 -9.56
C THR A 189 -14.87 -5.20 -9.06
N HIS A 190 -14.25 -6.05 -8.21
CA HIS A 190 -14.83 -7.27 -7.67
C HIS A 190 -15.33 -7.09 -6.23
N LEU A 191 -16.28 -7.94 -5.82
CA LEU A 191 -16.83 -7.90 -4.46
C LEU A 191 -15.88 -8.56 -3.44
N ASP A 192 -15.17 -9.58 -3.88
CA ASP A 192 -14.21 -10.38 -3.09
C ASP A 192 -14.79 -10.93 -1.77
N PHE A 193 -16.06 -11.33 -1.84
CA PHE A 193 -16.84 -11.80 -0.69
C PHE A 193 -17.22 -13.28 -0.77
N VAL A 194 -16.53 -14.04 -1.60
CA VAL A 194 -16.78 -15.49 -1.74
C VAL A 194 -16.24 -16.23 -0.52
N ASP A 195 -17.04 -17.14 0.06
CA ASP A 195 -16.60 -17.88 1.25
C ASP A 195 -15.43 -18.82 0.96
N SER A 196 -15.52 -19.61 -0.10
CA SER A 196 -14.42 -20.48 -0.54
C SER A 196 -14.51 -20.80 -2.02
N ILE A 197 -13.37 -20.99 -2.66
CA ILE A 197 -13.25 -21.42 -4.05
C ILE A 197 -12.46 -22.72 -4.08
N ALA A 198 -13.06 -23.79 -4.59
CA ALA A 198 -12.49 -25.15 -4.60
C ALA A 198 -11.99 -25.61 -3.21
N GLY A 199 -12.67 -25.20 -2.13
CA GLY A 199 -12.32 -25.51 -0.75
C GLY A 199 -11.23 -24.63 -0.14
N VAL A 200 -10.72 -23.63 -0.88
CA VAL A 200 -9.74 -22.66 -0.37
C VAL A 200 -10.47 -21.39 0.06
N ALA A 201 -10.39 -21.03 1.34
CA ALA A 201 -11.07 -19.88 1.93
C ALA A 201 -10.23 -18.60 1.95
N LYS A 202 -8.93 -18.68 1.65
CA LYS A 202 -7.99 -17.55 1.65
C LYS A 202 -7.43 -17.29 0.23
N GLY A 203 -8.31 -17.23 -0.77
CA GLY A 203 -7.95 -16.85 -2.14
C GLY A 203 -8.22 -15.38 -2.41
N GLN A 204 -7.83 -14.90 -3.61
CA GLN A 204 -8.02 -13.50 -4.04
C GLN A 204 -9.50 -13.04 -4.03
N GLY A 205 -10.46 -13.93 -4.21
CA GLY A 205 -11.89 -13.59 -4.20
C GLY A 205 -12.54 -13.62 -2.80
N SER A 206 -11.77 -13.75 -1.71
CA SER A 206 -12.29 -13.94 -0.36
C SER A 206 -11.83 -12.91 0.70
N PRO A 207 -11.00 -11.91 0.41
CA PRO A 207 -10.45 -11.05 1.46
C PRO A 207 -11.53 -10.29 2.23
N MET A 208 -12.54 -9.77 1.57
CA MET A 208 -13.60 -9.03 2.23
C MET A 208 -14.54 -9.94 3.04
N ARG A 209 -14.71 -11.19 2.60
CA ARG A 209 -15.41 -12.20 3.41
C ARG A 209 -14.63 -12.48 4.70
N ARG A 210 -13.34 -12.73 4.62
CA ARG A 210 -12.50 -12.94 5.82
C ARG A 210 -12.46 -11.71 6.71
N ALA A 211 -12.37 -10.51 6.12
CA ALA A 211 -12.43 -9.24 6.86
C ALA A 211 -13.72 -9.11 7.68
N SER A 212 -14.87 -9.48 7.11
CA SER A 212 -16.17 -9.39 7.80
C SER A 212 -16.31 -10.31 9.03
N GLU A 213 -15.46 -11.30 9.15
CA GLU A 213 -15.40 -12.24 10.28
C GLU A 213 -14.47 -11.78 11.40
N MET A 214 -13.67 -10.74 11.17
CA MET A 214 -12.72 -10.20 12.15
C MET A 214 -13.41 -9.24 13.12
N ALA A 215 -13.29 -9.48 14.42
CA ALA A 215 -13.99 -8.69 15.46
C ALA A 215 -13.60 -7.20 15.47
N HIS A 216 -12.41 -6.85 14.98
CA HIS A 216 -11.92 -5.49 14.88
C HIS A 216 -12.31 -4.76 13.58
N VAL A 217 -12.93 -5.45 12.62
CA VAL A 217 -13.53 -4.85 11.42
C VAL A 217 -15.01 -4.56 11.69
N LYS A 218 -15.38 -3.28 11.68
CA LYS A 218 -16.75 -2.82 12.02
C LYS A 218 -17.72 -2.90 10.87
N SER A 219 -17.26 -2.56 9.68
CA SER A 219 -18.05 -2.52 8.45
C SER A 219 -17.13 -2.47 7.25
N ILE A 220 -17.69 -2.80 6.09
CA ILE A 220 -16.98 -2.71 4.82
C ILE A 220 -17.79 -1.84 3.86
N THR A 221 -17.13 -0.91 3.19
CA THR A 221 -17.71 -0.18 2.05
C THR A 221 -16.99 -0.60 0.78
N HIS A 222 -17.70 -1.27 -0.12
CA HIS A 222 -17.20 -1.70 -1.42
C HIS A 222 -17.47 -0.62 -2.45
N ILE A 223 -16.46 -0.10 -3.14
CA ILE A 223 -16.56 1.02 -4.09
C ILE A 223 -16.02 0.61 -5.45
N GLY A 224 -16.80 0.83 -6.50
CA GLY A 224 -16.36 0.58 -7.87
C GLY A 224 -16.90 -0.70 -8.48
N ILE A 225 -17.65 -1.49 -7.74
CA ILE A 225 -18.08 -2.83 -8.12
C ILE A 225 -18.81 -2.85 -9.48
N HIS A 226 -18.24 -3.60 -10.43
CA HIS A 226 -18.83 -3.80 -11.77
C HIS A 226 -18.35 -5.09 -12.46
N GLY A 227 -17.45 -5.86 -11.86
CA GLY A 227 -16.95 -7.12 -12.38
C GLY A 227 -18.06 -8.14 -12.60
N ALA A 228 -18.01 -8.85 -13.72
CA ALA A 228 -18.99 -9.85 -14.08
C ALA A 228 -18.51 -11.26 -13.71
N GLY A 229 -19.34 -12.02 -12.99
CA GLY A 229 -19.10 -13.45 -12.74
C GLY A 229 -18.11 -13.79 -11.62
N SER A 230 -17.60 -12.80 -10.89
CA SER A 230 -16.69 -13.03 -9.75
C SER A 230 -17.40 -13.42 -8.46
N SER A 231 -18.66 -13.00 -8.29
CA SER A 231 -19.47 -13.28 -7.09
C SER A 231 -20.87 -13.70 -7.48
N ARG A 232 -21.50 -14.50 -6.64
CA ARG A 232 -22.89 -14.94 -6.80
C ARG A 232 -23.83 -13.97 -6.10
N LYS A 233 -25.12 -14.05 -6.43
CA LYS A 233 -26.15 -13.21 -5.80
C LYS A 233 -26.11 -13.34 -4.26
N GLU A 234 -25.89 -14.55 -3.76
CA GLU A 234 -25.83 -14.85 -2.34
C GLU A 234 -24.72 -14.08 -1.64
N ASP A 235 -23.56 -13.91 -2.27
CA ASP A 235 -22.42 -13.16 -1.73
C ASP A 235 -22.79 -11.67 -1.59
N PHE A 236 -23.52 -11.11 -2.57
CA PHE A 236 -24.05 -9.72 -2.49
C PHE A 236 -25.11 -9.58 -1.41
N ASP A 237 -26.06 -10.51 -1.31
CA ASP A 237 -27.11 -10.46 -0.31
C ASP A 237 -26.52 -10.57 1.12
N GLU A 238 -25.50 -11.41 1.31
CA GLU A 238 -24.88 -11.64 2.59
C GLU A 238 -24.09 -10.42 3.08
N THR A 239 -23.25 -9.82 2.22
CA THR A 239 -22.50 -8.62 2.63
C THR A 239 -23.46 -7.48 3.00
N LEU A 240 -24.56 -7.30 2.28
CA LEU A 240 -25.59 -6.31 2.61
C LEU A 240 -26.33 -6.64 3.91
N ALA A 241 -26.61 -7.90 4.19
CA ALA A 241 -27.26 -8.35 5.44
C ALA A 241 -26.38 -8.10 6.68
N LEU A 242 -25.05 -8.05 6.52
CA LEU A 242 -24.09 -7.66 7.55
C LEU A 242 -24.02 -6.14 7.78
N GLY A 243 -24.77 -5.33 7.02
CA GLY A 243 -24.77 -3.87 7.12
C GLY A 243 -23.68 -3.19 6.34
N ASN A 244 -22.97 -3.91 5.48
CA ASN A 244 -21.98 -3.35 4.58
C ASN A 244 -22.65 -2.57 3.43
N VAL A 245 -21.89 -1.72 2.76
CA VAL A 245 -22.38 -0.85 1.69
C VAL A 245 -21.69 -1.20 0.38
N ILE A 246 -22.46 -1.29 -0.70
CA ILE A 246 -21.95 -1.48 -2.05
C ILE A 246 -22.27 -0.24 -2.87
N ILE A 247 -21.23 0.37 -3.46
CA ILE A 247 -21.31 1.50 -4.39
C ILE A 247 -20.79 0.99 -5.73
N SER A 248 -21.71 0.67 -6.66
CA SER A 248 -21.30 0.19 -7.97
C SER A 248 -20.61 1.27 -8.80
N ARG A 249 -19.82 0.87 -9.80
CA ARG A 249 -19.20 1.83 -10.73
C ARG A 249 -20.25 2.71 -11.43
N LYS A 250 -21.40 2.13 -11.80
CA LYS A 250 -22.51 2.88 -12.41
C LYS A 250 -23.09 3.93 -11.44
N GLU A 251 -23.16 3.61 -10.18
CA GLU A 251 -23.61 4.55 -9.16
C GLU A 251 -22.59 5.66 -8.95
N TRP A 252 -21.29 5.32 -8.86
CA TRP A 252 -20.22 6.30 -8.77
C TRP A 252 -20.26 7.32 -9.92
N LEU A 253 -20.38 6.84 -11.17
CA LEU A 253 -20.54 7.72 -12.34
C LEU A 253 -21.73 8.66 -12.23
N ARG A 254 -22.86 8.18 -11.66
CA ARG A 254 -24.08 8.97 -11.51
C ARG A 254 -24.02 10.01 -10.41
N THR A 255 -23.36 9.69 -9.27
CA THR A 255 -23.41 10.54 -8.07
C THR A 255 -22.15 11.40 -7.90
N GLY A 256 -21.09 11.10 -8.66
CA GLY A 256 -19.81 11.77 -8.54
C GLY A 256 -19.09 11.49 -7.22
N LEU A 257 -17.97 12.16 -7.02
CA LEU A 257 -17.11 11.98 -5.84
C LEU A 257 -17.87 12.22 -4.52
N GLU A 258 -18.59 13.35 -4.43
CA GLU A 258 -19.32 13.71 -3.19
C GLU A 258 -20.38 12.68 -2.83
N GLY A 259 -21.09 12.15 -3.83
CA GLY A 259 -22.11 11.12 -3.61
C GLY A 259 -21.52 9.79 -3.15
N VAL A 260 -20.34 9.43 -3.62
CA VAL A 260 -19.59 8.25 -3.15
C VAL A 260 -19.14 8.46 -1.71
N LEU A 261 -18.48 9.57 -1.41
CA LEU A 261 -17.97 9.86 -0.06
C LEU A 261 -19.08 9.92 0.98
N ALA A 262 -20.25 10.47 0.63
CA ALA A 262 -21.41 10.54 1.52
C ALA A 262 -22.01 9.18 1.87
N LYS A 263 -21.73 8.13 1.10
CA LYS A 263 -22.23 6.76 1.33
C LYS A 263 -21.26 5.86 2.07
N ILE A 264 -20.02 6.27 2.23
CA ILE A 264 -19.04 5.52 3.03
C ILE A 264 -19.56 5.44 4.46
N VAL A 265 -19.57 4.23 5.02
CA VAL A 265 -20.03 4.03 6.40
C VAL A 265 -19.18 4.88 7.35
N PRO A 266 -19.78 5.79 8.12
CA PRO A 266 -19.05 6.68 9.01
C PRO A 266 -18.23 5.91 10.04
N SER A 267 -16.95 6.23 10.15
CA SER A 267 -16.03 5.69 11.14
C SER A 267 -14.96 6.74 11.49
N ASN A 268 -14.38 6.62 12.67
CA ASN A 268 -13.22 7.45 13.04
C ASN A 268 -11.92 6.93 12.44
N ARG A 269 -11.88 5.63 12.10
CA ARG A 269 -10.69 4.92 11.62
C ARG A 269 -11.03 4.05 10.43
N TYR A 270 -10.16 4.09 9.42
CA TYR A 270 -10.32 3.32 8.19
C TYR A 270 -9.03 2.61 7.78
N PHE A 271 -9.15 1.36 7.36
CA PHE A 271 -8.19 0.70 6.50
C PHE A 271 -8.68 0.77 5.05
N VAL A 272 -7.80 1.05 4.11
CA VAL A 272 -8.18 1.15 2.68
C VAL A 272 -7.45 0.07 1.90
N THR A 273 -8.18 -0.77 1.19
CA THR A 273 -7.61 -1.73 0.22
C THR A 273 -7.96 -1.29 -1.19
N ILE A 274 -6.95 -1.24 -2.04
CA ILE A 274 -7.05 -0.74 -3.41
C ILE A 274 -6.66 -1.86 -4.37
N ASP A 275 -7.64 -2.43 -5.05
CA ASP A 275 -7.34 -3.28 -6.21
C ASP A 275 -7.12 -2.41 -7.44
N ILE A 276 -6.01 -2.62 -8.13
CA ILE A 276 -5.67 -1.81 -9.31
C ILE A 276 -6.66 -2.03 -10.45
N ASP A 277 -7.40 -3.15 -10.45
CA ASP A 277 -8.35 -3.49 -11.49
C ASP A 277 -9.67 -2.69 -11.41
N VAL A 278 -9.89 -1.92 -10.34
CA VAL A 278 -10.95 -0.88 -10.32
C VAL A 278 -10.79 0.09 -11.47
N MET A 279 -9.59 0.24 -11.99
CA MET A 279 -9.30 1.11 -13.11
C MET A 279 -9.72 0.48 -14.44
N GLU A 280 -10.05 1.37 -15.39
CA GLU A 280 -10.30 0.96 -16.78
C GLU A 280 -9.11 0.11 -17.30
N GLY A 281 -9.40 -1.12 -17.76
CA GLY A 281 -8.38 -2.06 -18.19
C GLY A 281 -7.44 -1.54 -19.30
N ALA A 282 -7.89 -0.58 -20.11
CA ALA A 282 -7.05 0.10 -21.08
C ALA A 282 -6.02 1.07 -20.43
N LEU A 283 -6.29 1.56 -19.21
CA LEU A 283 -5.42 2.47 -18.45
C LEU A 283 -4.52 1.72 -17.47
N ALA A 284 -4.96 0.54 -17.01
CA ALA A 284 -4.20 -0.33 -16.11
C ALA A 284 -4.21 -1.80 -16.63
N PRO A 285 -3.58 -2.07 -17.79
CA PRO A 285 -3.61 -3.42 -18.38
C PRO A 285 -2.85 -4.46 -17.57
N GLY A 286 -1.93 -4.05 -16.70
CA GLY A 286 -1.14 -4.91 -15.84
C GLY A 286 -1.88 -5.32 -14.58
N ALA A 287 -3.11 -5.81 -14.70
CA ALA A 287 -3.90 -6.38 -13.63
C ALA A 287 -4.18 -7.86 -13.83
N GLY A 288 -4.42 -8.60 -12.75
CA GLY A 288 -4.75 -10.03 -12.78
C GLY A 288 -6.10 -10.33 -13.42
N SER A 289 -7.10 -9.49 -13.15
CA SER A 289 -8.49 -9.67 -13.60
C SER A 289 -9.13 -8.36 -14.08
N PRO A 290 -8.55 -7.70 -15.12
CA PRO A 290 -9.04 -6.40 -15.56
C PRO A 290 -10.43 -6.51 -16.20
N GLU A 291 -11.32 -5.58 -15.87
CA GLU A 291 -12.66 -5.46 -16.42
C GLU A 291 -12.83 -4.14 -17.20
N PRO A 292 -13.65 -4.12 -18.27
CA PRO A 292 -13.97 -2.88 -18.97
C PRO A 292 -15.00 -2.05 -18.20
N GLY A 293 -14.89 -0.72 -18.31
CA GLY A 293 -15.83 0.22 -17.66
C GLY A 293 -15.35 0.72 -16.31
N GLY A 294 -14.09 0.52 -15.98
CA GLY A 294 -13.44 0.95 -14.75
C GLY A 294 -13.26 2.46 -14.60
N ALA A 295 -12.57 2.85 -13.55
CA ALA A 295 -12.32 4.24 -13.21
C ALA A 295 -11.06 4.78 -13.89
N THR A 296 -11.01 6.09 -14.08
CA THR A 296 -9.80 6.81 -14.51
C THR A 296 -8.86 7.05 -13.32
N TYR A 297 -7.58 7.31 -13.60
CA TYR A 297 -6.63 7.72 -12.58
C TYR A 297 -7.13 8.90 -11.74
N ARG A 298 -7.73 9.93 -12.38
CA ARG A 298 -8.21 11.12 -11.68
C ARG A 298 -9.34 10.76 -10.71
N GLU A 299 -10.30 9.95 -11.13
CA GLU A 299 -11.41 9.54 -10.26
C GLU A 299 -10.92 8.77 -9.03
N VAL A 300 -9.97 7.83 -9.20
CA VAL A 300 -9.41 7.08 -8.07
C VAL A 300 -8.56 7.99 -7.16
N SER A 301 -7.74 8.85 -7.75
CA SER A 301 -6.90 9.80 -6.99
C SER A 301 -7.74 10.78 -6.17
N ASP A 302 -8.80 11.34 -6.75
CA ASP A 302 -9.70 12.28 -6.07
C ASP A 302 -10.51 11.56 -4.96
N LEU A 303 -10.91 10.30 -5.20
CA LEU A 303 -11.57 9.47 -4.19
C LEU A 303 -10.65 9.21 -2.99
N LEU A 304 -9.40 8.82 -3.22
CA LEU A 304 -8.41 8.60 -2.16
C LEU A 304 -8.13 9.87 -1.35
N ALA A 305 -8.01 11.01 -2.03
CA ALA A 305 -7.86 12.31 -1.37
C ALA A 305 -9.08 12.67 -0.50
N GLY A 306 -10.28 12.38 -0.98
CA GLY A 306 -11.53 12.53 -0.22
C GLY A 306 -11.58 11.61 0.99
N ILE A 307 -11.25 10.33 0.82
CA ILE A 307 -11.22 9.32 1.91
C ILE A 307 -10.25 9.74 3.01
N ALA A 308 -9.03 10.23 2.66
CA ALA A 308 -8.11 10.79 3.64
C ALA A 308 -8.74 11.91 4.49
N GLY A 309 -9.80 12.54 3.97
CA GLY A 309 -10.63 13.55 4.61
C GLY A 309 -11.57 13.02 5.70
N LEU A 310 -12.02 11.78 5.66
CA LEU A 310 -13.12 11.27 6.47
C LEU A 310 -12.71 10.93 7.91
N GLY A 311 -11.58 10.28 8.10
CA GLY A 311 -11.13 9.81 9.42
C GLY A 311 -9.62 9.62 9.48
N GLU A 312 -9.17 8.86 10.48
CA GLU A 312 -7.80 8.36 10.56
C GLU A 312 -7.64 7.19 9.59
N ILE A 313 -6.64 7.26 8.72
CA ILE A 313 -6.22 6.09 7.93
C ILE A 313 -5.19 5.33 8.76
N VAL A 314 -5.54 4.10 9.14
CA VAL A 314 -4.70 3.26 10.01
C VAL A 314 -3.69 2.45 9.21
N GLY A 315 -3.91 2.28 7.92
CA GLY A 315 -3.06 1.59 6.96
C GLY A 315 -3.77 1.45 5.63
N PHE A 316 -3.05 1.06 4.61
CA PHE A 316 -3.65 0.70 3.32
C PHE A 316 -2.76 -0.28 2.56
N ASP A 317 -3.35 -0.97 1.62
CA ASP A 317 -2.63 -1.75 0.61
C ASP A 317 -3.06 -1.36 -0.81
N LEU A 318 -2.21 -1.70 -1.78
CA LEU A 318 -2.53 -1.69 -3.19
C LEU A 318 -2.09 -3.02 -3.79
N VAL A 319 -3.04 -3.73 -4.39
CA VAL A 319 -2.93 -5.14 -4.78
C VAL A 319 -3.18 -5.36 -6.27
N GLU A 320 -2.98 -6.58 -6.74
CA GLU A 320 -3.28 -7.10 -8.09
C GLU A 320 -2.46 -6.47 -9.23
N VAL A 321 -1.43 -5.65 -8.94
CA VAL A 321 -0.53 -5.19 -9.98
C VAL A 321 0.30 -6.35 -10.50
N SER A 322 0.11 -6.67 -11.78
CA SER A 322 0.71 -7.83 -12.45
C SER A 322 1.65 -7.39 -13.60
N PRO A 323 2.94 -7.09 -13.31
CA PRO A 323 3.90 -6.57 -14.28
C PRO A 323 4.04 -7.38 -15.58
N PRO A 324 3.89 -8.72 -15.60
CA PRO A 324 3.97 -9.47 -16.85
C PRO A 324 2.94 -9.07 -17.92
N TYR A 325 1.85 -8.42 -17.52
CA TYR A 325 0.80 -7.92 -18.44
C TYR A 325 0.84 -6.40 -18.58
N ASP A 326 1.76 -5.73 -17.91
CA ASP A 326 1.86 -4.27 -17.87
C ASP A 326 2.63 -3.74 -19.09
N VAL A 327 1.92 -3.09 -20.02
CA VAL A 327 2.52 -2.52 -21.22
C VAL A 327 3.28 -1.25 -20.85
N ALA A 328 4.59 -1.25 -21.10
CA ALA A 328 5.50 -0.12 -20.81
C ALA A 328 5.50 0.34 -19.34
N GLY A 329 5.07 -0.48 -18.41
CA GLY A 329 5.06 -0.17 -16.98
C GLY A 329 3.99 0.85 -16.56
N ILE A 330 2.97 1.12 -17.39
CA ILE A 330 1.98 2.16 -17.09
C ILE A 330 1.14 1.85 -15.86
N THR A 331 0.82 0.57 -15.61
CA THR A 331 0.07 0.15 -14.42
C THR A 331 0.91 0.31 -13.16
N CYS A 332 2.17 -0.14 -13.18
CA CYS A 332 3.12 0.05 -12.09
C CYS A 332 3.34 1.54 -11.77
N LEU A 333 3.47 2.39 -12.79
CA LEU A 333 3.63 3.84 -12.64
C LEU A 333 2.37 4.46 -12.02
N THR A 334 1.19 4.05 -12.48
CA THR A 334 -0.11 4.50 -11.95
C THR A 334 -0.26 4.11 -10.49
N ALA A 335 0.02 2.84 -10.14
CA ALA A 335 0.00 2.36 -8.76
C ALA A 335 0.96 3.16 -7.87
N SER A 336 2.18 3.41 -8.33
CA SER A 336 3.16 4.22 -7.62
C SER A 336 2.63 5.63 -7.32
N ARG A 337 2.00 6.25 -8.32
CA ARG A 337 1.45 7.61 -8.20
C ARG A 337 0.23 7.68 -7.29
N LEU A 338 -0.65 6.64 -7.30
CA LEU A 338 -1.79 6.54 -6.39
C LEU A 338 -1.32 6.39 -4.93
N ILE A 339 -0.38 5.47 -4.67
CA ILE A 339 0.19 5.27 -3.32
C ILE A 339 0.81 6.56 -2.79
N LEU A 340 1.66 7.21 -3.59
CA LEU A 340 2.33 8.43 -3.19
C LEU A 340 1.33 9.57 -2.96
N GLY A 341 0.31 9.70 -3.82
CA GLY A 341 -0.75 10.70 -3.69
C GLY A 341 -1.58 10.52 -2.42
N PHE A 342 -1.91 9.27 -2.11
CA PHE A 342 -2.66 8.95 -0.91
C PHE A 342 -1.85 9.19 0.36
N LEU A 343 -0.57 8.80 0.40
CA LEU A 343 0.35 9.15 1.47
C LEU A 343 0.39 10.67 1.70
N GLY A 344 0.60 11.44 0.63
CA GLY A 344 0.59 12.90 0.72
C GLY A 344 -0.73 13.47 1.27
N ALA A 345 -1.88 12.94 0.86
CA ALA A 345 -3.19 13.37 1.34
C ALA A 345 -3.38 13.06 2.84
N ILE A 346 -3.00 11.86 3.28
CA ILE A 346 -3.10 11.42 4.68
C ILE A 346 -2.27 12.33 5.59
N PHE A 347 -0.98 12.53 5.25
CA PHE A 347 -0.06 13.22 6.15
C PHE A 347 -0.25 14.75 6.13
N ARG A 348 -0.61 15.37 5.01
CA ARG A 348 -1.02 16.79 4.99
C ARG A 348 -2.21 17.07 5.92
N LYS A 349 -3.13 16.11 6.07
CA LYS A 349 -4.25 16.28 6.98
C LYS A 349 -3.87 16.11 8.46
N ARG A 350 -2.96 15.18 8.78
CA ARG A 350 -2.44 15.03 10.14
C ARG A 350 -1.82 16.35 10.64
N HIS A 351 -1.03 17.03 9.80
CA HIS A 351 -0.44 18.34 10.13
C HIS A 351 -1.45 19.47 10.34
N LYS A 352 -2.61 19.44 9.69
CA LYS A 352 -3.65 20.47 9.90
C LYS A 352 -4.46 20.29 11.19
N ARG A 353 -4.32 19.12 11.84
CA ARG A 353 -5.05 18.79 13.08
C ARG A 353 -4.18 18.88 14.32
N ALA A 354 -2.86 18.87 14.19
CA ALA A 354 -1.87 19.10 15.24
C ALA A 354 -1.60 20.61 15.42
#